data_b5204b1177533230372eb849ed53114e
#
_entry.id   b5204b1177533230372eb849ed53114e
#
_cell.length_a   1.000
_cell.length_b   1.000
_cell.length_c   1.000
_cell.angle_alpha   90.00
_cell.angle_beta   90.00
_cell.angle_gamma   90.00
#
_symmetry.space_group_name_H-M   'P 1'
#
loop_
_entity.id
_entity.type
_entity.pdbx_description
1 polymer ?
#
loop_
_entity_poly.entity_id
_entity_poly.type
_entity_poly.pdbx_seq_one_letter_code
_entity_poly.pdbx_strand_id
1 'polypeptide(L)'
;MEYNSYSLDNGLSPELGQLLQHNSAFTLALYAMLDINIHYEGWDLNKVQEYLEQYFQINDTSIISTIYYDVAENPANYLEYYVGYLEIANMQEMAKNQLGAGYTDLGFNTFLLDMGPAPFTVIRNYFEAWLAGGGQAPAIAGGLPALFFPSTLHLAA
;
A
#
# COMPACT_ATOMS: atom_id res chain seq x y z
N MET A 1 3.88 -0.48 6.68
CA MET A 1 4.59 -1.61 7.29
C MET A 1 5.97 -1.25 7.80
N GLU A 2 6.72 -0.44 7.11
CA GLU A 2 8.02 0.07 7.60
C GLU A 2 7.91 1.00 8.82
N TYR A 3 6.73 1.58 9.08
CA TYR A 3 6.53 2.48 10.22
C TYR A 3 6.81 1.82 11.59
N ASN A 4 6.63 0.51 11.75
CA ASN A 4 6.85 -0.12 13.05
C ASN A 4 8.35 -0.23 13.40
N SER A 5 9.22 -0.62 12.47
CA SER A 5 10.65 -0.66 12.72
C SER A 5 11.25 0.75 12.82
N TYR A 6 10.85 1.65 11.93
CA TYR A 6 11.27 3.06 11.96
C TYR A 6 10.83 3.78 13.24
N SER A 7 9.63 3.48 13.73
CA SER A 7 9.09 4.04 14.98
C SER A 7 9.84 3.58 16.21
N LEU A 8 10.20 2.29 16.28
CA LEU A 8 10.99 1.73 17.37
C LEU A 8 12.41 2.31 17.40
N ASP A 9 13.04 2.43 16.25
CA ASP A 9 14.39 3.00 16.11
C ASP A 9 14.45 4.50 16.48
N ASN A 10 13.32 5.21 16.37
CA ASN A 10 13.20 6.65 16.71
C ASN A 10 12.54 6.90 18.07
N GLY A 11 12.38 5.89 18.91
CA GLY A 11 11.91 6.02 20.29
C GLY A 11 10.40 6.23 20.43
N LEU A 12 9.60 5.95 19.40
CA LEU A 12 8.16 5.90 19.50
C LEU A 12 7.71 4.61 20.17
N SER A 13 6.64 4.67 20.98
CA SER A 13 6.09 3.44 21.55
C SER A 13 5.43 2.59 20.44
N PRO A 14 5.41 1.24 20.59
CA PRO A 14 4.75 0.36 19.65
C PRO A 14 3.28 0.71 19.40
N GLU A 15 2.57 1.16 20.43
CA GLU A 15 1.16 1.56 20.37
C GLU A 15 0.99 2.82 19.50
N LEU A 16 1.89 3.79 19.66
CA LEU A 16 1.88 5.00 18.85
C LEU A 16 2.20 4.68 17.38
N GLY A 17 3.15 3.77 17.13
CA GLY A 17 3.45 3.29 15.78
C GLY A 17 2.22 2.64 15.12
N GLN A 18 1.51 1.78 15.85
CA GLN A 18 0.26 1.18 15.36
C GLN A 18 -0.83 2.23 15.11
N LEU A 19 -1.01 3.19 16.02
CA LEU A 19 -1.98 4.27 15.86
C LEU A 19 -1.71 5.08 14.59
N LEU A 20 -0.46 5.45 14.33
CA LEU A 20 -0.05 6.19 13.12
C LEU A 20 -0.30 5.36 11.85
N GLN A 21 -0.02 4.06 11.89
CA GLN A 21 -0.30 3.15 10.78
C GLN A 21 -1.80 3.07 10.47
N HIS A 22 -2.63 2.89 11.50
CA HIS A 22 -4.08 2.83 11.32
C HIS A 22 -4.64 4.17 10.85
N ASN A 23 -4.14 5.29 11.38
CA ASN A 23 -4.53 6.61 10.92
C ASN A 23 -4.20 6.83 9.44
N SER A 24 -3.01 6.41 8.99
CA SER A 24 -2.61 6.51 7.58
C SER A 24 -3.50 5.65 6.68
N ALA A 25 -3.76 4.40 7.08
CA ALA A 25 -4.65 3.51 6.35
C ALA A 25 -6.09 4.04 6.28
N PHE A 26 -6.59 4.61 7.39
CA PHE A 26 -7.89 5.24 7.46
C PHE A 26 -8.00 6.45 6.53
N THR A 27 -7.00 7.34 6.55
CA THR A 27 -6.95 8.51 5.67
C THR A 27 -6.96 8.08 4.20
N LEU A 28 -6.15 7.08 3.85
CA LEU A 28 -6.09 6.55 2.49
C LEU A 28 -7.44 5.94 2.06
N ALA A 29 -8.12 5.20 2.96
CA ALA A 29 -9.45 4.65 2.72
C ALA A 29 -10.50 5.74 2.48
N LEU A 30 -10.46 6.82 3.28
CA LEU A 30 -11.36 7.96 3.13
C LEU A 30 -11.18 8.62 1.74
N TYR A 31 -9.94 8.89 1.34
CA TYR A 31 -9.66 9.48 0.03
C TYR A 31 -10.07 8.56 -1.14
N ALA A 32 -9.82 7.25 -1.02
CA ALA A 32 -10.27 6.29 -2.02
C ALA A 32 -11.79 6.20 -2.12
N MET A 33 -12.50 6.30 -1.00
CA MET A 33 -13.96 6.36 -0.97
C MET A 33 -14.48 7.66 -1.61
N LEU A 34 -13.86 8.81 -1.32
CA LEU A 34 -14.20 10.07 -1.97
C LEU A 34 -13.93 10.02 -3.48
N ASP A 35 -12.84 9.38 -3.90
CA ASP A 35 -12.49 9.19 -5.31
C ASP A 35 -13.62 8.48 -6.07
N ILE A 36 -14.12 7.37 -5.55
CA ILE A 36 -15.26 6.65 -6.12
C ILE A 36 -16.50 7.54 -6.15
N ASN A 37 -16.82 8.21 -5.05
CA ASN A 37 -18.05 8.99 -4.95
C ASN A 37 -18.02 10.25 -5.84
N ILE A 38 -16.88 10.90 -5.98
CA ILE A 38 -16.74 12.07 -6.86
C ILE A 38 -16.81 11.66 -8.34
N HIS A 39 -16.03 10.63 -8.74
CA HIS A 39 -15.88 10.33 -10.17
C HIS A 39 -16.93 9.37 -10.70
N TYR A 40 -17.45 8.46 -9.88
CA TYR A 40 -18.45 7.48 -10.30
C TYR A 40 -19.88 7.88 -9.90
N GLU A 41 -20.08 8.33 -8.64
CA GLU A 41 -21.41 8.73 -8.14
C GLU A 41 -21.74 10.20 -8.43
N GLY A 42 -20.75 11.00 -8.88
CA GLY A 42 -20.96 12.40 -9.26
C GLY A 42 -21.15 13.35 -8.07
N TRP A 43 -20.48 13.06 -6.92
CA TRP A 43 -20.55 13.97 -5.78
C TRP A 43 -19.86 15.29 -6.10
N ASP A 44 -20.56 16.38 -5.84
CA ASP A 44 -20.01 17.73 -5.87
C ASP A 44 -19.41 18.13 -4.52
N LEU A 45 -18.81 19.33 -4.46
CA LEU A 45 -18.21 19.88 -3.26
C LEU A 45 -19.21 19.94 -2.09
N ASN A 46 -20.46 20.28 -2.34
CA ASN A 46 -21.46 20.40 -1.27
C ASN A 46 -21.76 19.02 -0.66
N LYS A 47 -21.84 17.99 -1.51
CA LYS A 47 -22.08 16.62 -1.05
C LYS A 47 -20.92 16.06 -0.24
N VAL A 48 -19.69 16.36 -0.67
CA VAL A 48 -18.48 16.00 0.09
C VAL A 48 -18.45 16.74 1.43
N GLN A 49 -18.81 18.02 1.44
CA GLN A 49 -18.90 18.80 2.68
C GLN A 49 -19.92 18.19 3.65
N GLU A 50 -21.16 17.96 3.23
CA GLU A 50 -22.18 17.30 4.04
C GLU A 50 -21.68 15.99 4.65
N TYR A 51 -21.01 15.17 3.85
CA TYR A 51 -20.48 13.88 4.29
C TYR A 51 -19.37 14.02 5.33
N LEU A 52 -18.39 14.90 5.09
CA LEU A 52 -17.27 15.12 6.01
C LEU A 52 -17.72 15.77 7.33
N GLU A 53 -18.67 16.70 7.28
CA GLU A 53 -19.26 17.30 8.48
C GLU A 53 -20.02 16.26 9.30
N GLN A 54 -20.87 15.45 8.66
CA GLN A 54 -21.74 14.49 9.33
C GLN A 54 -20.97 13.35 9.99
N TYR A 55 -20.00 12.78 9.31
CA TYR A 55 -19.35 11.53 9.74
C TYR A 55 -17.99 11.74 10.41
N PHE A 56 -17.31 12.85 10.08
CA PHE A 56 -15.96 13.12 10.58
C PHE A 56 -15.83 14.42 11.37
N GLN A 57 -16.90 15.20 11.47
CA GLN A 57 -16.94 16.48 12.16
C GLN A 57 -15.89 17.49 11.62
N ILE A 58 -15.55 17.36 10.35
CA ILE A 58 -14.67 18.29 9.64
C ILE A 58 -15.55 19.42 9.10
N ASN A 59 -15.43 20.60 9.70
CA ASN A 59 -16.29 21.77 9.41
C ASN A 59 -15.51 22.92 8.74
N ASP A 60 -14.20 22.77 8.55
CA ASP A 60 -13.37 23.79 7.88
C ASP A 60 -13.55 23.68 6.36
N THR A 61 -14.26 24.65 5.80
CA THR A 61 -14.56 24.70 4.36
C THR A 61 -13.32 24.80 3.48
N SER A 62 -12.22 25.37 3.99
CA SER A 62 -10.95 25.46 3.25
C SER A 62 -10.31 24.08 3.15
N ILE A 63 -10.30 23.33 4.27
CA ILE A 63 -9.79 21.95 4.28
C ILE A 63 -10.63 21.06 3.37
N ILE A 64 -11.97 21.15 3.47
CA ILE A 64 -12.90 20.37 2.65
C ILE A 64 -12.69 20.66 1.16
N SER A 65 -12.56 21.93 0.79
CA SER A 65 -12.31 22.32 -0.60
C SER A 65 -10.98 21.77 -1.11
N THR A 66 -9.93 21.83 -0.29
CA THR A 66 -8.61 21.25 -0.64
C THR A 66 -8.74 19.75 -0.89
N ILE A 67 -9.37 19.00 0.02
CA ILE A 67 -9.60 17.56 -0.14
C ILE A 67 -10.38 17.27 -1.43
N TYR A 68 -11.46 18.02 -1.67
CA TYR A 68 -12.28 17.83 -2.86
C TYR A 68 -11.49 18.01 -4.16
N TYR A 69 -10.76 19.12 -4.28
CA TYR A 69 -9.99 19.40 -5.50
C TYR A 69 -8.81 18.46 -5.67
N ASP A 70 -8.11 18.09 -4.60
CA ASP A 70 -7.04 17.10 -4.67
C ASP A 70 -7.52 15.77 -5.26
N VAL A 71 -8.72 15.32 -4.86
CA VAL A 71 -9.29 14.08 -5.39
C VAL A 71 -9.84 14.30 -6.80
N ALA A 72 -10.59 15.38 -7.03
CA ALA A 72 -11.25 15.64 -8.32
C ALA A 72 -10.25 15.84 -9.48
N GLU A 73 -9.07 16.39 -9.20
CA GLU A 73 -8.02 16.61 -10.20
C GLU A 73 -7.19 15.36 -10.49
N ASN A 74 -7.26 14.34 -9.62
CA ASN A 74 -6.46 13.12 -9.72
C ASN A 74 -7.31 11.84 -9.67
N PRO A 75 -8.11 11.54 -10.71
CA PRO A 75 -9.00 10.38 -10.73
C PRO A 75 -8.24 9.07 -10.54
N ALA A 76 -8.76 8.19 -9.68
CA ALA A 76 -8.25 6.86 -9.33
C ALA A 76 -6.90 6.84 -8.59
N ASN A 77 -6.25 7.98 -8.35
CA ASN A 77 -4.94 8.03 -7.69
C ASN A 77 -4.98 7.42 -6.28
N TYR A 78 -5.91 7.86 -5.44
CA TYR A 78 -6.04 7.33 -4.08
C TYR A 78 -6.62 5.93 -4.04
N LEU A 79 -7.44 5.59 -5.02
CA LEU A 79 -7.98 4.24 -5.18
C LEU A 79 -6.86 3.24 -5.51
N GLU A 80 -5.93 3.59 -6.40
CA GLU A 80 -4.75 2.75 -6.70
C GLU A 80 -3.89 2.50 -5.46
N TYR A 81 -3.61 3.53 -4.67
CA TYR A 81 -2.84 3.39 -3.43
C TYR A 81 -3.57 2.51 -2.40
N TYR A 82 -4.86 2.73 -2.20
CA TYR A 82 -5.61 1.97 -1.20
C TYR A 82 -5.81 0.51 -1.59
N VAL A 83 -6.19 0.23 -2.83
CA VAL A 83 -6.32 -1.14 -3.33
C VAL A 83 -4.96 -1.85 -3.31
N GLY A 84 -3.89 -1.17 -3.73
CA GLY A 84 -2.54 -1.71 -3.64
C GLY A 84 -2.13 -2.04 -2.21
N TYR A 85 -2.43 -1.17 -1.26
CA TYR A 85 -2.22 -1.43 0.18
C TYR A 85 -2.97 -2.69 0.64
N LEU A 86 -4.27 -2.81 0.31
CA LEU A 86 -5.08 -3.97 0.71
C LEU A 86 -4.56 -5.27 0.11
N GLU A 87 -4.14 -5.26 -1.16
CA GLU A 87 -3.58 -6.42 -1.83
C GLU A 87 -2.30 -6.92 -1.14
N ILE A 88 -1.37 -5.99 -0.84
CA ILE A 88 -0.12 -6.32 -0.16
C ILE A 88 -0.38 -6.77 1.29
N ALA A 89 -1.26 -6.09 2.02
CA ALA A 89 -1.62 -6.46 3.39
C ALA A 89 -2.23 -7.87 3.46
N ASN A 90 -3.13 -8.19 2.52
CA ASN A 90 -3.74 -9.52 2.42
C ASN A 90 -2.68 -10.60 2.12
N MET A 91 -1.78 -10.36 1.15
CA MET A 91 -0.69 -11.31 0.88
C MET A 91 0.22 -11.51 2.09
N GLN A 92 0.51 -10.44 2.85
CA GLN A 92 1.32 -10.56 4.06
C GLN A 92 0.62 -11.40 5.13
N GLU A 93 -0.68 -11.19 5.35
CA GLU A 93 -1.46 -11.97 6.30
C GLU A 93 -1.50 -13.46 5.89
N MET A 94 -1.73 -13.74 4.61
CA MET A 94 -1.67 -15.10 4.08
C MET A 94 -0.30 -15.74 4.31
N ALA A 95 0.80 -14.99 4.08
CA ALA A 95 2.15 -15.49 4.32
C ALA A 95 2.40 -15.79 5.80
N LYS A 96 1.98 -14.92 6.71
CA LYS A 96 2.08 -15.15 8.16
C LYS A 96 1.33 -16.41 8.59
N ASN A 97 0.12 -16.58 8.09
CA ASN A 97 -0.73 -17.72 8.43
C ASN A 97 -0.17 -19.04 7.87
N GLN A 98 0.31 -19.04 6.65
CA GLN A 98 0.77 -20.28 5.98
C GLN A 98 2.19 -20.69 6.36
N LEU A 99 3.10 -19.74 6.52
CA LEU A 99 4.50 -20.02 6.86
C LEU A 99 4.72 -20.12 8.37
N GLY A 100 3.84 -19.56 9.21
CA GLY A 100 3.98 -19.60 10.67
C GLY A 100 5.35 -19.14 11.15
N ALA A 101 6.08 -19.99 11.83
CA ALA A 101 7.41 -19.70 12.33
C ALA A 101 8.48 -19.48 11.22
N GLY A 102 8.19 -19.89 9.99
CA GLY A 102 9.06 -19.66 8.82
C GLY A 102 8.89 -18.27 8.20
N TYR A 103 7.86 -17.51 8.58
CA TYR A 103 7.64 -16.17 8.08
C TYR A 103 8.66 -15.18 8.65
N THR A 104 9.18 -14.31 7.79
CA THR A 104 9.93 -13.12 8.17
C THR A 104 9.50 -11.93 7.32
N ASP A 105 9.43 -10.73 7.93
CA ASP A 105 9.13 -9.50 7.19
C ASP A 105 10.18 -9.24 6.11
N LEU A 106 11.46 -9.52 6.39
CA LEU A 106 12.55 -9.39 5.41
C LEU A 106 12.32 -10.29 4.20
N GLY A 107 11.95 -11.56 4.41
CA GLY A 107 11.70 -12.51 3.32
C GLY A 107 10.52 -12.08 2.44
N PHE A 108 9.43 -11.62 3.07
CA PHE A 108 8.26 -11.12 2.35
C PHE A 108 8.56 -9.84 1.57
N ASN A 109 9.25 -8.87 2.19
CA ASN A 109 9.61 -7.62 1.52
C ASN A 109 10.61 -7.86 0.38
N THR A 110 11.56 -8.78 0.55
CA THR A 110 12.48 -9.19 -0.52
C THR A 110 11.71 -9.77 -1.69
N PHE A 111 10.76 -10.67 -1.43
CA PHE A 111 9.90 -11.22 -2.48
C PHE A 111 9.18 -10.11 -3.28
N LEU A 112 8.57 -9.14 -2.61
CA LEU A 112 7.85 -8.04 -3.28
C LEU A 112 8.81 -7.15 -4.10
N LEU A 113 9.98 -6.83 -3.56
CA LEU A 113 10.97 -5.99 -4.23
C LEU A 113 11.58 -6.69 -5.46
N ASP A 114 11.85 -7.98 -5.36
CA ASP A 114 12.39 -8.78 -6.47
C ASP A 114 11.36 -8.94 -7.60
N MET A 115 10.06 -8.98 -7.27
CA MET A 115 9.00 -8.97 -8.27
C MET A 115 8.93 -7.66 -9.05
N GLY A 116 9.27 -6.53 -8.43
CA GLY A 116 9.12 -5.22 -9.01
C GLY A 116 7.66 -4.86 -9.36
N PRO A 117 7.44 -3.76 -10.10
CA PRO A 117 6.11 -3.32 -10.49
C PRO A 117 5.51 -4.28 -11.53
N ALA A 118 4.42 -4.95 -11.14
CA ALA A 118 3.66 -5.86 -11.98
C ALA A 118 2.18 -5.85 -11.58
N PRO A 119 1.26 -6.25 -12.47
CA PRO A 119 -0.14 -6.43 -12.10
C PRO A 119 -0.29 -7.44 -10.96
N PHE A 120 -1.20 -7.20 -10.01
CA PHE A 120 -1.42 -8.09 -8.87
C PHE A 120 -1.78 -9.54 -9.25
N THR A 121 -2.43 -9.74 -10.39
CA THR A 121 -2.69 -11.08 -10.93
C THR A 121 -1.40 -11.86 -11.23
N VAL A 122 -0.37 -11.18 -11.67
CA VAL A 122 0.97 -11.78 -11.90
C VAL A 122 1.67 -12.00 -10.58
N ILE A 123 1.70 -10.98 -9.70
CA ILE A 123 2.35 -11.07 -8.38
C ILE A 123 1.77 -12.24 -7.58
N ARG A 124 0.45 -12.43 -7.58
CA ARG A 124 -0.22 -13.53 -6.87
C ARG A 124 0.24 -14.92 -7.32
N ASN A 125 0.43 -15.14 -8.61
CA ASN A 125 0.92 -16.43 -9.12
C ASN A 125 2.33 -16.75 -8.58
N TYR A 126 3.22 -15.77 -8.56
CA TYR A 126 4.57 -15.94 -8.00
C TYR A 126 4.54 -16.04 -6.48
N PHE A 127 3.63 -15.33 -5.82
CA PHE A 127 3.43 -15.40 -4.38
C PHE A 127 2.98 -16.80 -3.93
N GLU A 128 2.07 -17.44 -4.66
CA GLU A 128 1.65 -18.81 -4.38
C GLU A 128 2.83 -19.80 -4.51
N ALA A 129 3.66 -19.63 -5.53
CA ALA A 129 4.86 -20.46 -5.70
C ALA A 129 5.88 -20.19 -4.58
N TRP A 130 6.07 -18.95 -4.15
CA TRP A 130 6.93 -18.58 -3.03
C TRP A 130 6.44 -19.18 -1.71
N LEU A 131 5.13 -19.15 -1.44
CA LEU A 131 4.52 -19.79 -0.28
C LEU A 131 4.73 -21.31 -0.29
N ALA A 132 4.51 -21.96 -1.45
CA ALA A 132 4.73 -23.40 -1.61
C ALA A 132 6.20 -23.80 -1.39
N GLY A 133 7.13 -22.89 -1.69
CA GLY A 133 8.57 -23.03 -1.43
C GLY A 133 8.99 -22.73 0.00
N GLY A 134 8.04 -22.53 0.94
CA GLY A 134 8.34 -22.25 2.35
C GLY A 134 8.88 -20.82 2.58
N GLY A 135 8.49 -19.85 1.74
CA GLY A 135 8.96 -18.47 1.85
C GLY A 135 10.35 -18.23 1.25
N GLN A 136 10.84 -19.17 0.48
CA GLN A 136 12.08 -19.00 -0.28
C GLN A 136 11.75 -18.70 -1.74
N ALA A 137 12.56 -17.84 -2.36
CA ALA A 137 12.43 -17.63 -3.81
C ALA A 137 12.47 -18.98 -4.51
N PRO A 138 11.51 -19.31 -5.40
CA PRO A 138 11.57 -20.55 -6.16
C PRO A 138 12.93 -20.57 -6.86
N ALA A 139 13.67 -21.69 -6.74
CA ALA A 139 14.85 -21.90 -7.52
C ALA A 139 14.41 -21.95 -9.00
N ILE A 140 14.48 -20.80 -9.67
CA ILE A 140 14.20 -20.74 -11.11
C ILE A 140 15.34 -21.46 -11.77
N ALA A 141 15.05 -22.69 -12.21
CA ALA A 141 15.96 -23.44 -13.07
C ALA A 141 16.13 -22.66 -14.39
N GLY A 142 17.19 -21.86 -14.44
CA GLY A 142 17.46 -20.95 -15.54
C GLY A 142 17.10 -19.52 -15.14
N GLY A 143 17.93 -18.92 -14.30
CA GLY A 143 17.76 -17.59 -13.70
C GLY A 143 16.74 -16.67 -14.39
N LEU A 144 15.97 -15.92 -13.60
CA LEU A 144 15.22 -14.79 -14.18
C LEU A 144 16.19 -14.08 -15.12
N PRO A 145 15.87 -13.88 -16.39
CA PRO A 145 16.70 -13.03 -17.20
C PRO A 145 16.85 -11.73 -16.43
N ALA A 146 18.07 -11.28 -16.20
CA ALA A 146 18.42 -10.00 -15.60
C ALA A 146 17.96 -8.86 -16.52
N LEU A 147 16.65 -8.81 -16.82
CA LEU A 147 16.06 -7.96 -17.84
C LEU A 147 15.60 -6.60 -17.31
N PHE A 148 15.77 -6.32 -16.02
CA PHE A 148 15.22 -5.07 -15.49
C PHE A 148 16.11 -4.21 -14.60
N PHE A 149 17.37 -4.58 -14.34
CA PHE A 149 18.34 -3.63 -13.79
C PHE A 149 19.60 -3.63 -14.65
N PRO A 150 19.82 -2.61 -15.47
CA PRO A 150 21.16 -2.39 -16.03
C PRO A 150 22.07 -2.06 -14.84
N SER A 151 22.92 -3.02 -14.46
CA SER A 151 23.98 -2.87 -13.48
C SER A 151 25.08 -1.99 -14.04
N THR A 152 24.80 -0.70 -14.28
CA THR A 152 25.83 0.30 -14.52
C THR A 152 25.25 1.71 -14.40
N LEU A 153 25.02 2.16 -13.16
CA LEU A 153 25.21 3.59 -12.89
C LEU A 153 26.68 3.77 -12.49
N HIS A 154 27.55 3.89 -13.46
CA HIS A 154 28.86 4.49 -13.25
C HIS A 154 28.63 5.97 -12.94
N LEU A 155 28.71 6.32 -11.66
CA LEU A 155 29.00 7.71 -11.27
C LEU A 155 30.41 8.02 -11.78
N ALA A 156 30.49 8.73 -12.90
CA ALA A 156 31.70 9.40 -13.29
C ALA A 156 31.86 10.67 -12.44
N ALA A 157 33.05 10.83 -11.91
CA ALA A 157 33.54 11.91 -11.05
C ALA A 157 33.36 13.33 -11.68
#